data_e03dd77ef1bb51a710c5e3f1991ecd43
#
_entry.id   e03dd77ef1bb51a710c5e3f1991ecd43
#
_cell.length_a   1.000
_cell.length_b   1.000
_cell.length_c   1.000
_cell.angle_alpha   90.00
_cell.angle_beta   90.00
_cell.angle_gamma   90.00
#
_symmetry.space_group_name_H-M   'P 1'
#
loop_
_entity.id
_entity.type
_entity.pdbx_description
1 polymer ?
#
loop_
_entity_poly.entity_id
_entity_poly.type
_entity_poly.pdbx_seq_one_letter_code
_entity_poly.pdbx_strand_id
1 'polypeptide(L)'
;MNKINRRNFIKKTSLSGAAIATASALSSSKYKERDKLSQYMGDFSAPKLDKVKIAFIGVGARGTGHAKQLATIKGTEVVAICDLYKDLAERSKRICLEADNQRHKNLKLYHSNENDWIK
;
A
#
# COMPACT_ATOMS: atom_id res chain seq x y z
N MET A 1 -9.63 37.87 -16.58
CA MET A 1 -8.70 36.92 -15.94
C MET A 1 -7.54 36.64 -16.91
N ASN A 2 -6.34 37.14 -16.64
CA ASN A 2 -5.16 36.91 -17.49
C ASN A 2 -4.71 35.46 -17.34
N LYS A 3 -4.79 34.67 -18.44
CA LYS A 3 -4.25 33.32 -18.50
C LYS A 3 -2.72 33.39 -18.38
N ILE A 4 -2.18 32.90 -17.28
CA ILE A 4 -0.73 32.77 -17.09
C ILE A 4 -0.23 31.64 -17.99
N ASN A 5 0.57 31.97 -19.03
CA ASN A 5 1.20 31.00 -19.89
C ASN A 5 2.39 30.36 -19.16
N ARG A 6 2.63 29.04 -19.37
CA ARG A 6 3.73 28.26 -18.77
C ARG A 6 5.09 28.98 -18.88
N ARG A 7 5.36 29.61 -20.02
CA ARG A 7 6.60 30.36 -20.27
C ARG A 7 6.75 31.58 -19.35
N ASN A 8 5.65 32.28 -19.06
CA ASN A 8 5.65 33.45 -18.16
C ASN A 8 5.71 33.04 -16.68
N PHE A 9 5.18 31.84 -16.34
CA PHE A 9 5.34 31.25 -15.02
C PHE A 9 6.81 30.93 -14.73
N ILE A 10 7.49 30.25 -15.64
CA ILE A 10 8.91 29.89 -15.48
C ILE A 10 9.79 31.12 -15.36
N LYS A 11 9.55 32.16 -16.20
CA LYS A 11 10.31 33.42 -16.12
C LYS A 11 10.13 34.17 -14.79
N LYS A 12 8.93 34.13 -14.20
CA LYS A 12 8.65 34.75 -12.91
C LYS A 12 9.21 33.98 -11.73
N THR A 13 9.25 32.65 -11.80
CA THR A 13 9.81 31.82 -10.74
C THR A 13 11.34 31.78 -10.77
N SER A 14 11.98 31.94 -11.90
CA SER A 14 13.46 31.99 -11.98
C SER A 14 14.06 33.25 -11.34
N LEU A 15 13.32 34.39 -11.30
CA LEU A 15 13.79 35.58 -10.62
C LEU A 15 13.66 35.50 -9.08
N SER A 16 12.73 34.69 -8.55
CA SER A 16 12.55 34.47 -7.11
C SER A 16 13.40 33.33 -6.56
N GLY A 17 14.02 32.52 -7.44
CA GLY A 17 14.83 31.38 -7.06
C GLY A 17 16.13 31.70 -6.32
N ALA A 18 16.71 32.90 -6.55
CA ALA A 18 17.94 33.31 -5.88
C ALA A 18 17.75 33.58 -4.36
N ALA A 19 16.54 33.97 -3.92
CA ALA A 19 16.25 34.19 -2.52
C ALA A 19 15.93 32.92 -1.73
N ILE A 20 15.48 31.85 -2.43
CA ILE A 20 15.12 30.56 -1.79
C ILE A 20 16.37 29.69 -1.59
N ALA A 21 17.39 29.84 -2.44
CA ALA A 21 18.63 29.06 -2.30
C ALA A 21 19.42 29.39 -1.02
N THR A 22 19.30 30.63 -0.53
CA THR A 22 19.97 31.06 0.73
C THR A 22 19.22 30.61 1.99
N ALA A 23 17.89 30.43 1.92
CA ALA A 23 17.11 29.94 3.04
C ALA A 23 17.24 28.43 3.26
N SER A 24 17.43 27.66 2.20
CA SER A 24 17.65 26.20 2.31
C SER A 24 19.03 25.84 2.85
N ALA A 25 20.05 26.68 2.66
CA ALA A 25 21.38 26.48 3.24
C ALA A 25 21.42 26.67 4.76
N LEU A 26 20.48 27.49 5.31
CA LEU A 26 20.40 27.75 6.75
C LEU A 26 19.54 26.72 7.50
N SER A 27 18.67 25.98 6.81
CA SER A 27 17.82 24.94 7.44
C SER A 27 18.42 23.54 7.41
N SER A 28 19.51 23.32 6.67
CA SER A 28 20.17 22.01 6.59
C SER A 28 20.98 21.62 7.82
N SER A 29 21.21 22.53 8.77
CA SER A 29 22.04 22.27 9.96
C SER A 29 21.30 21.57 11.12
N LYS A 30 20.01 21.27 11.00
CA LYS A 30 19.23 20.56 12.02
C LYS A 30 18.76 19.16 11.65
N TYR A 31 19.20 18.60 10.53
CA TYR A 31 19.07 17.16 10.38
C TYR A 31 20.07 16.49 11.30
N LYS A 32 19.60 16.17 12.50
CA LYS A 32 20.28 15.26 13.42
C LYS A 32 20.66 14.04 12.57
N GLU A 33 21.95 13.75 12.50
CA GLU A 33 22.46 12.55 11.84
C GLU A 33 21.68 11.36 12.42
N ARG A 34 20.65 10.92 11.69
CA ARG A 34 19.93 9.71 12.05
C ARG A 34 20.96 8.62 11.93
N ASP A 35 21.14 7.87 13.01
CA ASP A 35 22.07 6.76 13.09
C ASP A 35 22.07 6.02 11.75
N LYS A 36 23.22 5.96 11.09
CA LYS A 36 23.39 5.29 9.78
C LYS A 36 22.91 3.85 9.79
N LEU A 37 22.80 3.26 10.99
CA LEU A 37 22.25 1.93 11.27
C LEU A 37 20.73 1.83 11.04
N SER A 38 19.95 2.93 11.12
CA SER A 38 18.49 2.89 10.96
C SER A 38 18.03 2.96 9.50
N GLN A 39 18.92 3.23 8.55
CA GLN A 39 18.57 3.38 7.12
C GLN A 39 18.84 2.14 6.28
N TYR A 40 19.75 1.27 6.71
CA TYR A 40 20.09 0.06 5.97
C TYR A 40 19.35 -1.13 6.58
N MET A 41 18.38 -1.65 5.85
CA MET A 41 17.56 -2.79 6.27
C MET A 41 18.04 -4.12 5.66
N GLY A 42 19.19 -4.13 4.99
CA GLY A 42 19.70 -5.31 4.29
C GLY A 42 20.04 -6.47 5.21
N ASP A 43 20.42 -6.19 6.46
CA ASP A 43 20.73 -7.21 7.47
C ASP A 43 19.52 -7.54 8.37
N PHE A 44 18.38 -6.88 8.14
CA PHE A 44 17.17 -7.18 8.90
C PHE A 44 16.58 -8.51 8.43
N SER A 45 16.58 -9.47 9.32
CA SER A 45 15.92 -10.76 9.13
C SER A 45 14.79 -10.88 10.14
N ALA A 46 13.56 -10.88 9.65
CA ALA A 46 12.41 -11.18 10.50
C ALA A 46 12.46 -12.66 10.94
N PRO A 47 12.02 -12.99 12.17
CA PRO A 47 11.93 -14.37 12.59
C PRO A 47 10.98 -15.14 11.64
N LYS A 48 11.33 -16.40 11.39
CA LYS A 48 10.50 -17.26 10.53
C LYS A 48 9.10 -17.41 11.12
N LEU A 49 8.09 -17.14 10.32
CA LEU A 49 6.70 -17.37 10.68
C LEU A 49 6.24 -18.70 10.06
N ASP A 50 5.61 -19.55 10.85
CA ASP A 50 5.02 -20.79 10.36
C ASP A 50 3.80 -20.52 9.48
N LYS A 51 3.09 -19.43 9.77
CA LYS A 51 1.89 -19.02 9.04
C LYS A 51 1.81 -17.50 8.93
N VAL A 52 1.55 -17.01 7.71
CA VAL A 52 1.30 -15.61 7.42
C VAL A 52 -0.20 -15.43 7.14
N LYS A 53 -0.88 -14.64 7.97
CA LYS A 53 -2.28 -14.28 7.77
C LYS A 53 -2.37 -13.05 6.87
N ILE A 54 -3.22 -13.13 5.85
CA ILE A 54 -3.35 -12.09 4.82
C ILE A 54 -4.80 -11.62 4.74
N ALA A 55 -4.99 -10.31 4.70
CA ALA A 55 -6.27 -9.68 4.39
C ALA A 55 -6.13 -8.86 3.10
N PHE A 56 -7.15 -8.87 2.26
CA PHE A 56 -7.21 -8.07 1.04
C PHE A 56 -8.24 -6.97 1.16
N ILE A 57 -7.86 -5.76 0.76
CA ILE A 57 -8.76 -4.63 0.59
C ILE A 57 -8.69 -4.22 -0.88
N GLY A 58 -9.84 -4.32 -1.56
CA GLY A 58 -9.95 -4.08 -3.00
C GLY A 58 -9.53 -5.30 -3.84
N VAL A 59 -10.52 -6.10 -4.23
CA VAL A 59 -10.30 -7.33 -5.02
C VAL A 59 -10.87 -7.22 -6.43
N GLY A 60 -10.72 -6.05 -7.05
CA GLY A 60 -10.98 -5.85 -8.47
C GLY A 60 -10.09 -6.75 -9.34
N ALA A 61 -9.87 -6.42 -10.61
CA ALA A 61 -9.14 -7.27 -11.55
C ALA A 61 -7.75 -7.70 -11.05
N ARG A 62 -6.93 -6.76 -10.56
CA ARG A 62 -5.59 -7.06 -10.03
C ARG A 62 -5.64 -7.73 -8.66
N GLY A 63 -6.48 -7.23 -7.75
CA GLY A 63 -6.60 -7.76 -6.39
C GLY A 63 -7.03 -9.22 -6.38
N THR A 64 -7.96 -9.62 -7.24
CA THR A 64 -8.34 -11.04 -7.44
C THR A 64 -7.16 -11.90 -7.90
N GLY A 65 -6.33 -11.40 -8.82
CA GLY A 65 -5.13 -12.11 -9.28
C GLY A 65 -4.13 -12.33 -8.14
N HIS A 66 -3.87 -11.33 -7.32
CA HIS A 66 -2.99 -11.45 -6.15
C HIS A 66 -3.58 -12.38 -5.09
N ALA A 67 -4.89 -12.32 -4.83
CA ALA A 67 -5.55 -13.23 -3.90
C ALA A 67 -5.38 -14.69 -4.33
N LYS A 68 -5.56 -14.98 -5.63
CA LYS A 68 -5.32 -16.32 -6.20
C LYS A 68 -3.88 -16.77 -5.98
N GLN A 69 -2.90 -15.93 -6.33
CA GLN A 69 -1.49 -16.27 -6.19
C GLN A 69 -1.11 -16.54 -4.74
N LEU A 70 -1.49 -15.66 -3.82
CA LEU A 70 -1.15 -15.80 -2.41
C LEU A 70 -1.89 -16.97 -1.76
N ALA A 71 -3.10 -17.30 -2.18
CA ALA A 71 -3.84 -18.47 -1.69
C ALA A 71 -3.16 -19.80 -2.04
N THR A 72 -2.34 -19.87 -3.10
CA THR A 72 -1.62 -21.10 -3.47
C THR A 72 -0.30 -21.29 -2.72
N ILE A 73 0.27 -20.23 -2.12
CA ILE A 73 1.56 -20.29 -1.43
C ILE A 73 1.41 -21.06 -0.11
N LYS A 74 2.27 -22.06 0.12
CA LYS A 74 2.32 -22.77 1.41
C LYS A 74 2.72 -21.82 2.53
N GLY A 75 2.05 -21.94 3.69
CA GLY A 75 2.30 -21.06 4.85
C GLY A 75 1.52 -19.74 4.84
N THR A 76 0.69 -19.48 3.82
CA THR A 76 -0.22 -18.34 3.82
C THR A 76 -1.65 -18.75 4.17
N GLU A 77 -2.38 -17.89 4.86
CA GLU A 77 -3.81 -18.05 5.14
C GLU A 77 -4.52 -16.73 4.83
N VAL A 78 -5.42 -16.75 3.85
CA VAL A 78 -6.28 -15.61 3.57
C VAL A 78 -7.41 -15.63 4.60
N VAL A 79 -7.44 -14.62 5.47
CA VAL A 79 -8.38 -14.55 6.60
C VAL A 79 -9.54 -13.58 6.35
N ALA A 80 -9.34 -12.59 5.47
CA ALA A 80 -10.37 -11.60 5.15
C ALA A 80 -10.24 -11.08 3.72
N ILE A 81 -11.38 -10.77 3.13
CA ILE A 81 -11.50 -10.04 1.86
C ILE A 81 -12.51 -8.92 2.07
N CYS A 82 -12.12 -7.71 1.72
CA CYS A 82 -12.95 -6.51 1.75
C CYS A 82 -13.02 -5.91 0.35
N ASP A 83 -14.23 -5.64 -0.13
CA ASP A 83 -14.47 -4.88 -1.36
C ASP A 83 -15.82 -4.15 -1.25
N LEU A 84 -15.93 -3.00 -1.89
CA LEU A 84 -17.20 -2.26 -1.94
C LEU A 84 -18.27 -3.05 -2.71
N TYR A 85 -17.85 -3.81 -3.72
CA TYR A 85 -18.72 -4.64 -4.55
C TYR A 85 -18.75 -6.08 -4.05
N LYS A 86 -19.92 -6.52 -3.63
CA LYS A 86 -20.17 -7.86 -3.07
C LYS A 86 -19.76 -8.98 -4.01
N ASP A 87 -20.08 -8.87 -5.28
CA ASP A 87 -19.78 -9.87 -6.30
C ASP A 87 -18.28 -10.09 -6.49
N LEU A 88 -17.47 -9.03 -6.39
CA LEU A 88 -16.01 -9.11 -6.45
C LEU A 88 -15.44 -9.81 -5.21
N ALA A 89 -15.95 -9.47 -4.03
CA ALA A 89 -15.53 -10.09 -2.78
C ALA A 89 -15.87 -11.60 -2.78
N GLU A 90 -17.10 -11.98 -3.17
CA GLU A 90 -17.55 -13.38 -3.26
C GLU A 90 -16.76 -14.18 -4.29
N ARG A 91 -16.50 -13.60 -5.47
CA ARG A 91 -15.67 -14.22 -6.50
C ARG A 91 -14.28 -14.54 -5.97
N SER A 92 -13.65 -13.58 -5.32
CA SER A 92 -12.29 -13.73 -4.78
C SER A 92 -12.23 -14.75 -3.63
N LYS A 93 -13.26 -14.79 -2.77
CA LYS A 93 -13.40 -15.83 -1.74
C LYS A 93 -13.44 -17.22 -2.36
N ARG A 94 -14.29 -17.41 -3.37
CA ARG A 94 -14.39 -18.71 -4.07
C ARG A 94 -13.06 -19.16 -4.62
N ILE A 95 -12.32 -18.27 -5.29
CA ILE A 95 -10.99 -18.56 -5.84
C ILE A 95 -9.99 -18.99 -4.74
N CYS A 96 -10.02 -18.32 -3.58
CA CYS A 96 -9.16 -18.71 -2.46
C CYS A 96 -9.53 -20.09 -1.90
N LEU A 97 -10.81 -20.39 -1.77
CA LEU A 97 -11.29 -21.69 -1.29
C LEU A 97 -10.99 -22.82 -2.28
N GLU A 98 -11.07 -22.55 -3.59
CA GLU A 98 -10.67 -23.50 -4.62
C GLU A 98 -9.17 -23.84 -4.56
N ALA A 99 -8.32 -22.87 -4.17
CA ALA A 99 -6.89 -23.10 -4.01
C ALA A 99 -6.56 -24.03 -2.83
N ASP A 100 -7.19 -23.80 -1.66
CA ASP A 100 -7.06 -24.65 -0.48
C ASP A 100 -8.18 -24.37 0.53
N ASN A 101 -9.24 -25.15 0.47
CA ASN A 101 -10.43 -24.95 1.32
C ASN A 101 -10.12 -25.10 2.81
N GLN A 102 -9.26 -26.04 3.20
CA GLN A 102 -8.93 -26.26 4.62
C GLN A 102 -8.17 -25.08 5.23
N ARG A 103 -7.24 -24.51 4.47
CA ARG A 103 -6.40 -23.39 4.90
C ARG A 103 -7.17 -22.09 5.00
N HIS A 104 -8.12 -21.87 4.08
CA HIS A 104 -8.89 -20.62 3.97
C HIS A 104 -10.34 -20.75 4.50
N LYS A 105 -10.66 -21.80 5.23
CA LYS A 105 -12.05 -22.10 5.71
C LYS A 105 -12.67 -20.98 6.54
N ASN A 106 -11.86 -20.21 7.27
CA ASN A 106 -12.34 -19.14 8.15
C ASN A 106 -12.32 -17.76 7.47
N LEU A 107 -12.23 -17.70 6.14
CA LEU A 107 -12.17 -16.47 5.38
C LEU A 107 -13.47 -15.66 5.53
N LYS A 108 -13.34 -14.47 6.09
CA LYS A 108 -14.43 -13.50 6.28
C LYS A 108 -14.59 -12.58 5.07
N LEU A 109 -15.83 -12.19 4.76
CA LEU A 109 -16.13 -11.19 3.75
C LEU A 109 -16.64 -9.91 4.41
N TYR A 110 -16.17 -8.78 3.88
CA TYR A 110 -16.64 -7.44 4.21
C TYR A 110 -16.99 -6.74 2.89
N HIS A 111 -18.20 -6.22 2.76
CA HIS A 111 -18.67 -5.59 1.53
C HIS A 111 -19.79 -4.59 1.80
N SER A 112 -20.08 -3.77 0.79
CA SER A 112 -21.22 -2.84 0.75
C SER A 112 -21.13 -1.65 1.72
N ASN A 113 -20.13 -1.57 2.59
CA ASN A 113 -19.92 -0.44 3.48
C ASN A 113 -18.41 -0.22 3.68
N GLU A 114 -17.97 1.03 3.53
CA GLU A 114 -16.56 1.42 3.69
C GLU A 114 -16.00 1.10 5.07
N ASN A 115 -16.85 1.01 6.09
CA ASN A 115 -16.46 0.79 7.49
C ASN A 115 -16.75 -0.62 8.00
N ASP A 116 -17.20 -1.54 7.16
CA ASP A 116 -17.61 -2.88 7.60
C ASP A 116 -16.45 -3.72 8.15
N TRP A 117 -15.23 -3.40 7.76
CA TRP A 117 -14.00 -4.05 8.22
C TRP A 117 -13.49 -3.55 9.58
N ILE A 118 -14.08 -2.48 10.13
CA ILE A 118 -13.67 -1.87 11.42
C ILE A 118 -14.35 -2.54 12.61
N LYS A 119 -15.38 -3.35 12.39
CA LYS A 119 -16.19 -4.00 13.45
C LYS A 119 -15.53 -5.21 14.08
#